data_0a4b4b63d72f3cec75c5e7dc65abfd61
#
_entry.id   0a4b4b63d72f3cec75c5e7dc65abfd61
#
_cell.length_a   1.000
_cell.length_b   1.000
_cell.length_c   1.000
_cell.angle_alpha   90.00
_cell.angle_beta   90.00
_cell.angle_gamma   90.00
#
_symmetry.space_group_name_H-M   'P 1'
#
loop_
_entity.id
_entity.type
_entity.pdbx_description
1 polymer ?
#
loop_
_entity_poly.entity_id
_entity_poly.type
_entity_poly.pdbx_seq_one_letter_code
_entity_poly.pdbx_strand_id
1 'polypeptide(L)'
;MSAENVVQSYHAAWTSGDLGRARGLLADGLDFQGSIDRFTSADAFVATLAQFVQMVERVDLLAELYGENEASLLYDCVTRSPAGVIRTAEFFRLDDDGRIGAIRLVFDATELRKLMAPSA
;
A
#
# COMPACT_ATOMS: atom_id res chain seq x y z
N MET A 1 6.14 -19.60 -2.60
CA MET A 1 5.05 -19.04 -1.80
C MET A 1 3.96 -18.54 -2.72
N SER A 2 2.71 -18.66 -2.30
CA SER A 2 1.57 -18.19 -3.09
C SER A 2 1.42 -16.66 -2.97
N ALA A 3 0.77 -16.06 -3.97
CA ALA A 3 0.41 -14.64 -3.90
C ALA A 3 -0.43 -14.34 -2.65
N GLU A 4 -1.33 -15.24 -2.29
CA GLU A 4 -2.15 -15.07 -1.09
C GLU A 4 -1.29 -14.90 0.16
N ASN A 5 -0.33 -15.80 0.39
CA ASN A 5 0.51 -15.73 1.58
C ASN A 5 1.37 -14.47 1.62
N VAL A 6 1.98 -14.11 0.49
CA VAL A 6 2.87 -12.95 0.42
C VAL A 6 2.09 -11.65 0.63
N VAL A 7 0.95 -11.50 -0.06
CA VAL A 7 0.16 -10.27 0.01
C VAL A 7 -0.51 -10.13 1.37
N GLN A 8 -1.03 -11.21 1.94
CA GLN A 8 -1.59 -11.18 3.30
C GLN A 8 -0.53 -10.79 4.32
N SER A 9 0.67 -11.36 4.21
CA SER A 9 1.78 -11.03 5.11
C SER A 9 2.21 -9.57 4.98
N TYR A 10 2.28 -9.07 3.75
CA TYR A 10 2.60 -7.66 3.49
C TYR A 10 1.55 -6.73 4.09
N HIS A 11 0.27 -7.01 3.83
CA HIS A 11 -0.83 -6.18 4.35
C HIS A 11 -0.83 -6.18 5.89
N ALA A 12 -0.68 -7.35 6.51
CA ALA A 12 -0.62 -7.46 7.96
C ALA A 12 0.58 -6.70 8.53
N ALA A 13 1.73 -6.74 7.85
CA ALA A 13 2.94 -6.08 8.32
C ALA A 13 2.78 -4.55 8.31
N TRP A 14 2.41 -3.95 7.16
CA TRP A 14 2.35 -2.50 7.11
C TRP A 14 1.19 -1.93 7.96
N THR A 15 0.06 -2.64 8.04
CA THR A 15 -1.07 -2.17 8.85
C THR A 15 -0.82 -2.27 10.35
N SER A 16 0.12 -3.10 10.77
CA SER A 16 0.55 -3.19 12.17
C SER A 16 1.76 -2.30 12.49
N GLY A 17 2.30 -1.60 11.49
CA GLY A 17 3.46 -0.74 11.67
C GLY A 17 4.80 -1.45 11.56
N ASP A 18 4.83 -2.72 11.18
CA ASP A 18 6.07 -3.49 11.00
C ASP A 18 6.60 -3.28 9.59
N LEU A 19 7.20 -2.11 9.36
CA LEU A 19 7.64 -1.71 8.03
C LEU A 19 8.90 -2.45 7.57
N GLY A 20 9.72 -2.93 8.50
CA GLY A 20 10.85 -3.77 8.15
C GLY A 20 10.42 -5.08 7.52
N ARG A 21 9.40 -5.72 8.09
CA ARG A 21 8.84 -6.95 7.54
C ARG A 21 8.17 -6.68 6.19
N ALA A 22 7.40 -5.59 6.09
CA ALA A 22 6.77 -5.20 4.83
C ALA A 22 7.82 -5.03 3.74
N ARG A 23 8.93 -4.34 4.05
CA ARG A 23 10.03 -4.12 3.11
C ARG A 23 10.61 -5.44 2.58
N GLY A 24 10.77 -6.42 3.46
CA GLY A 24 11.32 -7.74 3.09
C GLY A 24 10.47 -8.53 2.11
N LEU A 25 9.21 -8.20 1.98
CA LEU A 25 8.27 -8.86 1.06
C LEU A 25 8.21 -8.17 -0.32
N LEU A 26 8.86 -7.02 -0.47
CA LEU A 26 8.90 -6.24 -1.71
C LEU A 26 10.20 -6.49 -2.46
N ALA A 27 10.12 -6.53 -3.79
CA ALA A 27 11.31 -6.55 -4.63
C ALA A 27 12.03 -5.21 -4.50
N ASP A 28 13.37 -5.22 -4.58
CA ASP A 28 14.17 -3.99 -4.45
C ASP A 28 13.77 -2.92 -5.45
N GLY A 29 13.51 -3.32 -6.69
CA GLY A 29 13.08 -2.43 -7.78
C GLY A 29 11.57 -2.34 -7.93
N LEU A 30 10.83 -2.39 -6.82
CA LEU A 30 9.37 -2.32 -6.83
C LEU A 30 8.85 -1.24 -7.78
N ASP A 31 7.94 -1.62 -8.68
CA ASP A 31 7.24 -0.68 -9.56
C ASP A 31 5.89 -0.32 -8.92
N PHE A 32 5.88 0.79 -8.20
CA PHE A 32 4.68 1.28 -7.52
C PHE A 32 4.09 2.46 -8.28
N GLN A 33 2.78 2.38 -8.54
CA GLN A 33 2.02 3.50 -9.10
C GLN A 33 0.77 3.71 -8.25
N GLY A 34 0.67 4.87 -7.66
CA GLY A 34 -0.47 5.28 -6.85
C GLY A 34 -1.24 6.42 -7.49
N SER A 35 -2.27 6.88 -6.80
CA SER A 35 -3.09 8.00 -7.26
C SER A 35 -2.39 9.35 -7.14
N ILE A 36 -1.37 9.45 -6.30
CA ILE A 36 -0.65 10.72 -6.08
C ILE A 36 0.86 10.62 -6.27
N ASP A 37 1.44 9.41 -6.34
CA ASP A 37 2.89 9.25 -6.44
C ASP A 37 3.27 7.95 -7.15
N ARG A 38 4.56 7.87 -7.48
CA ARG A 38 5.14 6.70 -8.17
C ARG A 38 6.52 6.46 -7.58
N PHE A 39 6.89 5.17 -7.47
CA PHE A 39 8.21 4.77 -7.00
C PHE A 39 8.75 3.63 -7.86
N THR A 40 10.06 3.59 -8.03
CA THR A 40 10.77 2.50 -8.69
C THR A 40 11.78 1.85 -7.74
N SER A 41 11.64 2.10 -6.45
CA SER A 41 12.47 1.57 -5.37
C SER A 41 11.60 1.23 -4.18
N ALA A 42 11.76 0.02 -3.66
CA ALA A 42 11.04 -0.39 -2.46
C ALA A 42 11.42 0.48 -1.25
N ASP A 43 12.70 0.86 -1.15
CA ASP A 43 13.15 1.70 -0.03
C ASP A 43 12.47 3.07 -0.06
N ALA A 44 12.37 3.69 -1.24
CA ALA A 44 11.71 4.99 -1.38
C ALA A 44 10.21 4.89 -1.07
N PHE A 45 9.56 3.82 -1.55
CA PHE A 45 8.15 3.58 -1.26
C PHE A 45 7.91 3.40 0.24
N VAL A 46 8.71 2.56 0.91
CA VAL A 46 8.53 2.27 2.33
C VAL A 46 8.77 3.52 3.18
N ALA A 47 9.70 4.39 2.79
CA ALA A 47 9.92 5.66 3.49
C ALA A 47 8.66 6.54 3.47
N THR A 48 7.95 6.58 2.34
CA THR A 48 6.68 7.31 2.23
C THR A 48 5.56 6.62 3.00
N LEU A 49 5.50 5.28 2.92
CA LEU A 49 4.52 4.49 3.66
C LEU A 49 4.68 4.72 5.18
N ALA A 50 5.90 4.84 5.67
CA ALA A 50 6.17 5.10 7.08
C ALA A 50 5.53 6.41 7.57
N GLN A 51 5.50 7.42 6.72
CA GLN A 51 4.84 8.69 7.03
C GLN A 51 3.32 8.54 7.03
N PHE A 52 2.79 7.82 6.04
CA PHE A 52 1.35 7.60 5.93
C PHE A 52 0.80 6.84 7.13
N VAL A 53 1.49 5.79 7.56
CA VAL A 53 1.06 4.93 8.68
C VAL A 53 0.86 5.75 9.97
N GLN A 54 1.60 6.84 10.15
CA GLN A 54 1.48 7.67 11.36
C GLN A 54 0.10 8.33 11.48
N MET A 55 -0.60 8.56 10.37
CA MET A 55 -1.95 9.13 10.44
C MET A 55 -3.06 8.09 10.36
N VAL A 56 -2.73 6.83 10.21
CA VAL A 56 -3.72 5.75 10.12
C VAL A 56 -4.09 5.28 11.53
N GLU A 57 -5.38 5.31 11.83
CA GLU A 57 -5.91 4.79 13.09
C GLU A 57 -6.12 3.28 13.00
N ARG A 58 -6.72 2.82 11.89
CA ARG A 58 -6.92 1.40 11.62
C ARG A 58 -7.18 1.20 10.13
N VAL A 59 -7.06 -0.05 9.70
CA VAL A 59 -7.37 -0.46 8.33
C VAL A 59 -8.41 -1.58 8.38
N ASP A 60 -9.52 -1.38 7.67
CA ASP A 60 -10.60 -2.36 7.59
C ASP A 60 -10.55 -3.04 6.23
N LEU A 61 -10.16 -4.31 6.17
CA LEU A 61 -10.13 -5.07 4.92
C LEU A 61 -11.55 -5.47 4.53
N LEU A 62 -11.97 -5.08 3.32
CA LEU A 62 -13.34 -5.26 2.84
C LEU A 62 -13.48 -6.42 1.86
N ALA A 63 -12.48 -6.62 0.99
CA ALA A 63 -12.50 -7.68 -0.01
C ALA A 63 -11.08 -8.07 -0.38
N GLU A 64 -10.90 -9.34 -0.75
CA GLU A 64 -9.60 -9.87 -1.16
C GLU A 64 -9.81 -10.92 -2.24
N LEU A 65 -9.00 -10.83 -3.30
CA LEU A 65 -9.01 -11.77 -4.42
C LEU A 65 -7.58 -12.17 -4.73
N TYR A 66 -7.36 -13.46 -4.96
CA TYR A 66 -6.03 -14.01 -5.18
C TYR A 66 -6.01 -14.87 -6.43
N GLY A 67 -5.03 -14.60 -7.30
CA GLY A 67 -4.66 -15.48 -8.40
C GLY A 67 -3.36 -16.19 -8.07
N GLU A 68 -2.74 -16.78 -9.09
CA GLU A 68 -1.49 -17.49 -8.92
C GLU A 68 -0.34 -16.55 -8.56
N ASN A 69 -0.18 -15.46 -9.30
CA ASN A 69 0.89 -14.48 -9.11
C ASN A 69 0.35 -13.06 -8.91
N GLU A 70 -0.94 -12.91 -8.72
CA GLU A 70 -1.60 -11.61 -8.62
C GLU A 70 -2.60 -11.61 -7.48
N ALA A 71 -2.87 -10.41 -6.95
CA ALA A 71 -3.86 -10.24 -5.89
C ALA A 71 -4.48 -8.86 -5.99
N SER A 72 -5.69 -8.73 -5.46
CA SER A 72 -6.37 -7.45 -5.31
C SER A 72 -6.97 -7.37 -3.92
N LEU A 73 -6.79 -6.23 -3.26
CA LEU A 73 -7.41 -5.94 -1.98
C LEU A 73 -8.24 -4.67 -2.09
N LEU A 74 -9.36 -4.65 -1.37
CA LEU A 74 -10.15 -3.44 -1.15
C LEU A 74 -10.22 -3.22 0.35
N TYR A 75 -9.83 -2.02 0.79
CA TYR A 75 -9.83 -1.72 2.22
C TYR A 75 -10.08 -0.23 2.48
N ASP A 76 -10.51 0.07 3.70
CA ASP A 76 -10.67 1.44 4.19
C ASP A 76 -9.54 1.76 5.15
N CYS A 77 -8.80 2.83 4.87
CA CYS A 77 -7.87 3.40 5.83
C CYS A 77 -8.61 4.47 6.62
N VAL A 78 -8.83 4.21 7.91
CA VAL A 78 -9.43 5.19 8.80
C VAL A 78 -8.30 6.05 9.37
N THR A 79 -8.30 7.34 9.01
CA THR A 79 -7.22 8.24 9.39
C THR A 79 -7.66 9.22 10.47
N ARG A 80 -6.66 9.77 11.19
CA ARG A 80 -6.87 10.86 12.15
C ARG A 80 -6.83 12.23 11.48
N SER A 81 -6.65 12.26 10.16
CA SER A 81 -6.55 13.49 9.38
C SER A 81 -7.92 13.99 8.95
N PRO A 82 -8.04 15.25 8.47
CA PRO A 82 -9.28 15.73 7.87
C PRO A 82 -9.74 14.94 6.64
N ALA A 83 -8.85 14.14 6.02
CA ALA A 83 -9.23 13.26 4.92
C ALA A 83 -10.18 12.14 5.36
N GLY A 84 -10.20 11.81 6.66
CA GLY A 84 -11.12 10.82 7.22
C GLY A 84 -10.85 9.41 6.73
N VAL A 85 -11.86 8.75 6.17
CA VAL A 85 -11.77 7.38 5.67
C VAL A 85 -11.38 7.43 4.19
N ILE A 86 -10.30 6.70 3.85
CA ILE A 86 -9.80 6.63 2.48
C ILE A 86 -10.02 5.21 1.98
N ARG A 87 -11.00 5.03 1.08
CA ARG A 87 -11.24 3.74 0.45
C ARG A 87 -10.22 3.50 -0.65
N THR A 88 -9.56 2.35 -0.59
CA THR A 88 -8.40 2.04 -1.42
C THR A 88 -8.56 0.69 -2.07
N ALA A 89 -8.28 0.63 -3.38
CA ALA A 89 -8.10 -0.61 -4.12
C ALA A 89 -6.63 -0.76 -4.43
N GLU A 90 -6.06 -1.93 -4.12
CA GLU A 90 -4.64 -2.19 -4.31
C GLU A 90 -4.45 -3.48 -5.08
N PHE A 91 -3.74 -3.42 -6.19
CA PHE A 91 -3.44 -4.57 -7.05
C PHE A 91 -1.95 -4.90 -6.93
N PHE A 92 -1.65 -6.20 -6.82
CA PHE A 92 -0.29 -6.71 -6.63
C PHE A 92 0.07 -7.71 -7.71
N ARG A 93 1.34 -7.70 -8.11
CA ARG A 93 1.90 -8.77 -8.94
C ARG A 93 3.22 -9.22 -8.32
N LEU A 94 3.39 -10.54 -8.19
CA LEU A 94 4.64 -11.11 -7.71
C LEU A 94 5.64 -11.23 -8.85
N ASP A 95 6.92 -11.11 -8.52
CA ASP A 95 8.02 -11.39 -9.45
C ASP A 95 8.42 -12.88 -9.39
N ASP A 96 9.45 -13.24 -10.16
CA ASP A 96 9.92 -14.62 -10.23
C ASP A 96 10.53 -15.14 -8.92
N ASP A 97 10.94 -14.23 -8.03
CA ASP A 97 11.51 -14.56 -6.73
C ASP A 97 10.43 -14.69 -5.64
N GLY A 98 9.17 -14.53 -5.99
CA GLY A 98 8.06 -14.62 -5.04
C GLY A 98 7.87 -13.38 -4.19
N ARG A 99 8.51 -12.27 -4.53
CA ARG A 99 8.32 -10.99 -3.87
C ARG A 99 7.33 -10.14 -4.66
N ILE A 100 6.78 -9.14 -4.01
CA ILE A 100 5.88 -8.20 -4.70
C ILE A 100 6.72 -7.29 -5.59
N GLY A 101 6.58 -7.43 -6.91
CA GLY A 101 7.35 -6.67 -7.89
C GLY A 101 6.61 -5.46 -8.44
N ALA A 102 5.28 -5.45 -8.37
CA ALA A 102 4.48 -4.33 -8.85
C ALA A 102 3.26 -4.12 -7.95
N ILE A 103 2.94 -2.85 -7.68
CA ILE A 103 1.74 -2.45 -6.96
C ILE A 103 1.05 -1.33 -7.75
N ARG A 104 -0.27 -1.44 -7.89
CA ARG A 104 -1.12 -0.36 -8.40
C ARG A 104 -2.13 -0.04 -7.33
N LEU A 105 -2.17 1.22 -6.91
CA LEU A 105 -2.97 1.65 -5.78
C LEU A 105 -3.85 2.80 -6.21
N VAL A 106 -5.17 2.65 -6.04
CA VAL A 106 -6.16 3.62 -6.49
C VAL A 106 -7.04 4.03 -5.31
N PHE A 107 -7.16 5.33 -5.12
CA PHE A 107 -8.06 5.91 -4.12
C PHE A 107 -8.47 7.31 -4.58
N ASP A 108 -9.52 7.85 -3.99
CA ASP A 108 -9.90 9.25 -4.24
C ASP A 108 -8.94 10.16 -3.48
N ALA A 109 -8.07 10.82 -4.22
CA ALA A 109 -7.00 11.64 -3.65
C ALA A 109 -7.44 13.08 -3.36
N THR A 110 -8.71 13.44 -3.60
CA THR A 110 -9.17 14.83 -3.51
C THR A 110 -8.83 15.47 -2.17
N GLU A 111 -9.21 14.82 -1.06
CA GLU A 111 -8.99 15.37 0.27
C GLU A 111 -7.51 15.37 0.66
N LEU A 112 -6.77 14.32 0.28
CA LEU A 112 -5.33 14.27 0.54
C LEU A 112 -4.58 15.35 -0.21
N ARG A 113 -4.96 15.62 -1.47
CA ARG A 113 -4.32 16.69 -2.25
C ARG A 113 -4.56 18.06 -1.64
N LYS A 114 -5.73 18.28 -1.06
CA LYS A 114 -6.00 19.53 -0.33
C LYS A 114 -5.06 19.71 0.85
N LEU A 115 -4.79 18.63 1.60
CA LEU A 115 -3.87 18.67 2.75
C LEU A 115 -2.43 18.89 2.32
N MET A 116 -2.04 18.43 1.12
CA MET A 116 -0.69 18.53 0.58
C MET A 116 -0.47 19.82 -0.20
N ALA A 117 -1.55 20.55 -0.57
CA ALA A 117 -1.44 21.74 -1.36
C ALA A 117 -0.71 22.83 -0.57
N PRO A 118 0.20 23.59 -1.21
CA PRO A 118 0.84 24.70 -0.53
C PRO A 118 -0.20 25.75 -0.15
N SER A 119 -0.03 26.35 1.03
CA SER A 119 -0.88 27.44 1.47
C SER A 119 -0.67 28.64 0.54
N ALA A 120 -1.75 29.13 -0.03
CA ALA A 120 -1.69 30.32 -0.88
C ALA A 120 -1.46 31.57 -0.05
#